data_2cb6d8dc9649cbb95e1d47aba62a8667
#
_entry.id   2cb6d8dc9649cbb95e1d47aba62a8667
#
_cell.length_a   1.000
_cell.length_b   1.000
_cell.length_c   1.000
_cell.angle_alpha   90.00
_cell.angle_beta   90.00
_cell.angle_gamma   90.00
#
_symmetry.space_group_name_H-M   'P 1'
#
loop_
_entity.id
_entity.type
_entity.pdbx_description
1 polymer ?
#
loop_
_entity_poly.entity_id
_entity_poly.type
_entity_poly.pdbx_seq_one_letter_code
_entity_poly.pdbx_strand_id
1 'polypeptide(L)'
;MSREIPRPPELQRDVDFWIRVYSQITTLQGFLHDERNLAIVYSTVDLPPTERPGSPVRRQLIDNERTRWADALREAAVATEQGAAPSGADALRALELWGADATPDTLRAAAEAVRFQLGQADRFRAGIVRSGQWESYIARTFDSLGLPPELAALPVQKPGS
;
A
#
# COMPACT_ATOMS: atom_id res chain seq x y z
N MET A 1 -22.89 11.86 25.01
CA MET A 1 -23.02 11.80 23.54
C MET A 1 -21.65 12.05 22.93
N SER A 2 -21.00 10.99 22.48
CA SER A 2 -19.78 11.12 21.70
C SER A 2 -20.15 11.65 20.31
N ARG A 3 -19.75 12.88 20.03
CA ARG A 3 -19.79 13.37 18.66
C ARG A 3 -18.72 12.61 17.89
N GLU A 4 -19.15 11.68 17.05
CA GLU A 4 -18.23 11.14 16.05
C GLU A 4 -17.81 12.28 15.14
N ILE A 5 -16.54 12.67 15.25
CA ILE A 5 -15.93 13.60 14.31
C ILE A 5 -15.77 12.82 13.02
N PRO A 6 -16.42 13.23 11.92
CA PRO A 6 -16.24 12.53 10.65
C PRO A 6 -14.76 12.54 10.26
N ARG A 7 -14.22 11.38 9.92
CA ARG A 7 -12.83 11.26 9.49
C ARG A 7 -12.62 11.98 8.18
N PRO A 8 -11.56 12.79 8.05
CA PRO A 8 -11.18 13.34 6.76
C PRO A 8 -10.99 12.22 5.72
N PRO A 9 -11.35 12.44 4.43
CA PRO A 9 -11.15 11.43 3.38
C PRO A 9 -9.71 10.93 3.26
N GLU A 10 -8.71 11.78 3.49
CA GLU A 10 -7.29 11.40 3.48
C GLU A 10 -6.97 10.38 4.58
N LEU A 11 -7.54 10.57 5.78
CA LEU A 11 -7.33 9.64 6.89
C LEU A 11 -7.95 8.28 6.60
N GLN A 12 -9.12 8.22 5.95
CA GLN A 12 -9.76 6.96 5.56
C GLN A 12 -8.91 6.19 4.54
N ARG A 13 -8.31 6.88 3.58
CA ARG A 13 -7.41 6.26 2.60
C ARG A 13 -6.17 5.67 3.26
N ASP A 14 -5.59 6.38 4.22
CA ASP A 14 -4.44 5.92 4.98
C ASP A 14 -4.79 4.69 5.82
N VAL A 15 -5.94 4.72 6.47
CA VAL A 15 -6.47 3.60 7.25
C VAL A 15 -6.65 2.36 6.38
N ASP A 16 -7.30 2.49 5.23
CA ASP A 16 -7.53 1.37 4.30
C ASP A 16 -6.23 0.74 3.81
N PHE A 17 -5.23 1.57 3.49
CA PHE A 17 -3.91 1.12 3.09
C PHE A 17 -3.25 0.27 4.19
N TRP A 18 -3.23 0.75 5.43
CA TRP A 18 -2.60 0.05 6.54
C TRP A 18 -3.35 -1.23 6.95
N ILE A 19 -4.68 -1.25 6.81
CA ILE A 19 -5.45 -2.50 6.98
C ILE A 19 -4.94 -3.56 6.00
N ARG A 20 -4.73 -3.20 4.74
CA ARG A 20 -4.22 -4.13 3.72
C ARG A 20 -2.82 -4.62 4.06
N VAL A 21 -1.93 -3.73 4.51
CA VAL A 21 -0.55 -4.08 4.89
C VAL A 21 -0.52 -5.07 6.04
N TYR A 22 -1.37 -4.88 7.05
CA TYR A 22 -1.37 -5.72 8.24
C TYR A 22 -2.27 -6.95 8.16
N SER A 23 -3.16 -7.04 7.18
CA SER A 23 -4.12 -8.14 7.09
C SER A 23 -4.08 -8.94 5.80
N GLN A 24 -3.61 -8.36 4.69
CA GLN A 24 -3.74 -8.99 3.38
C GLN A 24 -2.41 -9.44 2.77
N ILE A 25 -1.31 -8.74 3.04
CA ILE A 25 -0.01 -9.08 2.45
C ILE A 25 1.02 -9.43 3.52
N THR A 26 1.77 -10.50 3.25
CA THR A 26 2.80 -11.02 4.15
C THR A 26 4.15 -10.35 3.89
N THR A 27 5.17 -10.70 4.69
CA THR A 27 6.56 -10.29 4.47
C THR A 27 7.20 -10.87 3.21
N LEU A 28 6.47 -11.70 2.46
CA LEU A 28 6.86 -12.18 1.13
C LEU A 28 6.31 -11.30 0.01
N GLN A 29 5.63 -10.23 0.34
CA GLN A 29 5.01 -9.31 -0.61
C GLN A 29 5.14 -7.86 -0.13
N GLY A 30 5.00 -6.94 -1.04
CA GLY A 30 4.93 -5.52 -0.70
C GLY A 30 4.16 -4.73 -1.74
N PHE A 31 3.71 -3.54 -1.35
CA PHE A 31 3.04 -2.60 -2.24
C PHE A 31 4.01 -1.56 -2.76
N LEU A 32 3.96 -1.26 -4.06
CA LEU A 32 4.44 -0.01 -4.60
C LEU A 32 3.28 0.98 -4.59
N HIS A 33 3.47 2.11 -3.94
CA HIS A 33 2.43 3.08 -3.71
C HIS A 33 2.96 4.50 -3.81
N ASP A 34 2.05 5.47 -3.89
CA ASP A 34 2.41 6.88 -3.81
C ASP A 34 2.65 7.29 -2.36
N GLU A 35 3.71 8.07 -2.13
CA GLU A 35 4.07 8.55 -0.79
C GLU A 35 3.01 9.46 -0.17
N ARG A 36 2.38 10.30 -0.99
CA ARG A 36 1.45 11.34 -0.55
C ARG A 36 0.00 10.89 -0.53
N ASN A 37 -0.35 9.91 -1.35
CA ASN A 37 -1.70 9.39 -1.47
C ASN A 37 -1.70 7.87 -1.39
N LEU A 38 -1.91 7.34 -0.21
CA LEU A 38 -1.87 5.89 0.04
C LEU A 38 -3.01 5.11 -0.63
N ALA A 39 -4.02 5.81 -1.17
CA ALA A 39 -5.03 5.16 -2.02
C ALA A 39 -4.47 4.72 -3.38
N ILE A 40 -3.35 5.31 -3.80
CA ILE A 40 -2.70 4.98 -5.06
C ILE A 40 -1.68 3.86 -4.82
N VAL A 41 -2.08 2.64 -5.11
CA VAL A 41 -1.22 1.46 -5.08
C VAL A 41 -1.02 0.99 -6.53
N TYR A 42 0.22 1.04 -7.00
CA TYR A 42 0.56 0.73 -8.38
C TYR A 42 0.59 -0.78 -8.63
N SER A 43 1.25 -1.51 -7.75
CA SER A 43 1.41 -2.96 -7.90
C SER A 43 1.73 -3.63 -6.58
N THR A 44 1.55 -4.94 -6.55
CA THR A 44 2.04 -5.83 -5.49
C THR A 44 3.26 -6.54 -6.02
N VAL A 45 4.36 -6.50 -5.26
CA VAL A 45 5.61 -7.17 -5.61
C VAL A 45 5.74 -8.42 -4.77
N ASP A 46 5.93 -9.56 -5.43
CA ASP A 46 6.26 -10.82 -4.79
C ASP A 46 7.77 -10.92 -4.57
N LEU A 47 8.17 -11.27 -3.36
CA LEU A 47 9.57 -11.39 -2.98
C LEU A 47 9.97 -12.85 -2.84
N PRO A 48 11.16 -13.25 -3.30
CA PRO A 48 11.61 -14.64 -3.17
C PRO A 48 11.69 -15.08 -1.70
N PRO A 49 11.03 -16.18 -1.31
CA PRO A 49 11.06 -16.65 0.08
C PRO A 49 12.43 -17.16 0.52
N THR A 50 13.29 -17.56 -0.42
CA THR A 50 14.66 -18.01 -0.17
C THR A 50 15.63 -16.88 0.16
N GLU A 51 15.23 -15.63 -0.12
CA GLU A 51 16.04 -14.44 0.11
C GLU A 51 15.67 -13.77 1.43
N ARG A 52 16.68 -13.37 2.18
CA ARG A 52 16.49 -12.67 3.45
C ARG A 52 15.90 -11.27 3.24
N PRO A 53 15.14 -10.75 4.22
CA PRO A 53 14.78 -9.34 4.20
C PRO A 53 16.03 -8.44 4.06
N GLY A 54 15.96 -7.48 3.14
CA GLY A 54 17.08 -6.58 2.86
C GLY A 54 18.21 -7.17 2.04
N SER A 55 18.05 -8.39 1.49
CA SER A 55 19.06 -8.97 0.59
C SER A 55 19.25 -8.13 -0.67
N PRO A 56 20.43 -8.20 -1.31
CA PRO A 56 20.65 -7.50 -2.58
C PRO A 56 19.66 -7.89 -3.66
N VAL A 57 19.25 -9.16 -3.72
CA VAL A 57 18.27 -9.66 -4.69
C VAL A 57 16.91 -8.99 -4.48
N ARG A 58 16.41 -8.97 -3.24
CA ARG A 58 15.13 -8.31 -2.92
C ARG A 58 15.19 -6.82 -3.21
N ARG A 59 16.27 -6.14 -2.83
CA ARG A 59 16.45 -4.71 -3.10
C ARG A 59 16.42 -4.42 -4.60
N GLN A 60 17.07 -5.24 -5.40
CA GLN A 60 17.09 -5.07 -6.84
C GLN A 60 15.71 -5.24 -7.46
N LEU A 61 14.94 -6.24 -7.02
CA LEU A 61 13.57 -6.43 -7.48
C LEU A 61 12.68 -5.22 -7.15
N ILE A 62 12.80 -4.70 -5.94
CA ILE A 62 12.04 -3.52 -5.50
C ILE A 62 12.45 -2.29 -6.31
N ASP A 63 13.74 -2.07 -6.51
CA ASP A 63 14.25 -0.93 -7.27
C ASP A 63 13.84 -0.99 -8.75
N ASN A 64 13.83 -2.18 -9.34
CA ASN A 64 13.38 -2.39 -10.72
C ASN A 64 11.90 -2.02 -10.86
N GLU A 65 11.06 -2.47 -9.95
CA GLU A 65 9.63 -2.14 -9.96
C GLU A 65 9.37 -0.65 -9.69
N ARG A 66 10.14 -0.06 -8.78
CA ARG A 66 10.05 1.38 -8.51
C ARG A 66 10.40 2.19 -9.76
N THR A 67 11.48 1.84 -10.44
CA THR A 67 11.90 2.50 -11.69
C THR A 67 10.86 2.32 -12.78
N ARG A 68 10.31 1.12 -12.92
CA ARG A 68 9.24 0.84 -13.88
C ARG A 68 8.05 1.78 -13.71
N TRP A 69 7.57 1.96 -12.49
CA TRP A 69 6.43 2.84 -12.22
C TRP A 69 6.78 4.33 -12.32
N ALA A 70 8.00 4.71 -11.92
CA ALA A 70 8.47 6.08 -12.10
C ALA A 70 8.53 6.45 -13.61
N ASP A 71 9.02 5.55 -14.44
CA ASP A 71 9.07 5.76 -15.89
C ASP A 71 7.67 5.82 -16.51
N ALA A 72 6.76 4.94 -16.05
CA ALA A 72 5.36 4.95 -16.49
C ALA A 72 4.66 6.27 -16.14
N LEU A 73 4.90 6.79 -14.95
CA LEU A 73 4.35 8.08 -14.52
C LEU A 73 4.89 9.24 -15.34
N ARG A 74 6.18 9.22 -15.69
CA ARG A 74 6.77 10.24 -16.57
C ARG A 74 6.20 10.18 -17.98
N GLU A 75 6.02 8.98 -18.52
CA GLU A 75 5.37 8.78 -19.81
C GLU A 75 3.94 9.32 -19.80
N ALA A 76 3.19 9.00 -18.75
CA ALA A 76 1.83 9.49 -18.56
C ALA A 76 1.79 11.03 -18.49
N ALA A 77 2.75 11.64 -17.80
CA ALA A 77 2.86 13.10 -17.69
C ALA A 77 3.08 13.75 -19.06
N VAL A 78 4.00 13.23 -19.85
CA VAL A 78 4.29 13.74 -21.20
C VAL A 78 3.07 13.60 -22.10
N ALA A 79 2.43 12.44 -22.10
CA ALA A 79 1.23 12.19 -22.90
C ALA A 79 0.09 13.14 -22.53
N THR A 80 -0.14 13.34 -21.23
CA THR A 80 -1.18 14.25 -20.73
C THR A 80 -0.90 15.70 -21.15
N GLU A 81 0.35 16.13 -21.10
CA GLU A 81 0.77 17.47 -21.51
C GLU A 81 0.55 17.69 -23.01
N GLN A 82 0.71 16.65 -23.82
CA GLN A 82 0.49 16.69 -25.25
C GLN A 82 -0.98 16.45 -25.66
N GLY A 83 -1.85 16.20 -24.71
CA GLY A 83 -3.25 15.85 -25.00
C GLY A 83 -3.43 14.52 -25.70
N ALA A 84 -2.48 13.60 -25.53
CA ALA A 84 -2.46 12.28 -26.16
C ALA A 84 -2.57 11.17 -25.13
N ALA A 85 -2.94 9.96 -25.56
CA ALA A 85 -2.89 8.77 -24.73
C ALA A 85 -1.48 8.18 -24.74
N PRO A 86 -0.95 7.72 -23.59
CA PRO A 86 0.34 7.02 -23.57
C PRO A 86 0.23 5.66 -24.26
N SER A 87 1.33 5.18 -24.82
CA SER A 87 1.40 3.89 -25.50
C SER A 87 1.61 2.72 -24.52
N GLY A 88 2.25 2.95 -23.38
CA GLY A 88 2.57 1.92 -22.40
C GLY A 88 1.38 1.53 -21.53
N ALA A 89 1.21 0.23 -21.28
CA ALA A 89 0.12 -0.28 -20.44
C ALA A 89 0.23 0.24 -18.99
N ASP A 90 1.43 0.33 -18.46
CA ASP A 90 1.65 0.84 -17.11
C ASP A 90 1.32 2.33 -17.00
N ALA A 91 1.65 3.11 -18.02
CA ALA A 91 1.30 4.54 -18.08
C ALA A 91 -0.21 4.75 -18.16
N LEU A 92 -0.92 3.92 -18.93
CA LEU A 92 -2.38 3.92 -18.96
C LEU A 92 -2.97 3.58 -17.60
N ARG A 93 -2.41 2.58 -16.92
CA ARG A 93 -2.84 2.19 -15.57
C ARG A 93 -2.61 3.32 -14.57
N ALA A 94 -1.48 4.01 -14.66
CA ALA A 94 -1.19 5.16 -13.81
C ALA A 94 -2.23 6.28 -13.98
N LEU A 95 -2.63 6.56 -15.22
CA LEU A 95 -3.70 7.53 -15.49
C LEU A 95 -5.03 7.13 -14.89
N GLU A 96 -5.39 5.84 -14.97
CA GLU A 96 -6.61 5.33 -14.36
C GLU A 96 -6.59 5.50 -12.83
N LEU A 97 -5.46 5.18 -12.20
CA LEU A 97 -5.31 5.27 -10.74
C LEU A 97 -5.42 6.71 -10.24
N TRP A 98 -4.80 7.65 -10.94
CA TRP A 98 -4.84 9.06 -10.57
C TRP A 98 -6.15 9.75 -10.97
N GLY A 99 -6.83 9.25 -12.00
CA GLY A 99 -8.14 9.75 -12.42
C GLY A 99 -8.16 11.26 -12.67
N ALA A 100 -9.05 11.96 -12.00
CA ALA A 100 -9.22 13.41 -12.15
C ALA A 100 -7.97 14.21 -11.70
N ASP A 101 -7.14 13.63 -10.84
CA ASP A 101 -5.91 14.27 -10.33
C ASP A 101 -4.69 14.06 -11.25
N ALA A 102 -4.87 13.37 -12.38
CA ALA A 102 -3.81 13.07 -13.34
C ALA A 102 -3.40 14.27 -14.18
N THR A 103 -2.83 15.29 -13.53
CA THR A 103 -2.23 16.44 -14.21
C THR A 103 -0.76 16.17 -14.49
N PRO A 104 -0.13 16.85 -15.50
CA PRO A 104 1.29 16.66 -15.76
C PRO A 104 2.19 16.89 -14.54
N ASP A 105 1.92 17.93 -13.77
CA ASP A 105 2.70 18.27 -12.58
C ASP A 105 2.53 17.21 -11.47
N THR A 106 1.29 16.76 -11.24
CA THR A 106 1.00 15.70 -10.26
C THR A 106 1.70 14.40 -10.63
N LEU A 107 1.66 14.02 -11.91
CA LEU A 107 2.28 12.78 -12.39
C LEU A 107 3.81 12.84 -12.30
N ARG A 108 4.43 13.98 -12.60
CA ARG A 108 5.87 14.18 -12.44
C ARG A 108 6.30 14.11 -10.98
N ALA A 109 5.54 14.74 -10.09
CA ALA A 109 5.78 14.66 -8.64
C ALA A 109 5.61 13.22 -8.14
N ALA A 110 4.61 12.50 -8.63
CA ALA A 110 4.38 11.10 -8.29
C ALA A 110 5.53 10.20 -8.72
N ALA A 111 6.17 10.47 -9.86
CA ALA A 111 7.33 9.70 -10.32
C ALA A 111 8.50 9.73 -9.32
N GLU A 112 8.67 10.84 -8.60
CA GLU A 112 9.69 10.98 -7.55
C GLU A 112 9.23 10.45 -6.19
N ALA A 113 7.98 10.08 -6.05
CA ALA A 113 7.33 9.73 -4.79
C ALA A 113 6.82 8.27 -4.75
N VAL A 114 7.35 7.40 -5.60
CA VAL A 114 7.05 5.96 -5.58
C VAL A 114 7.78 5.32 -4.40
N ARG A 115 7.02 4.68 -3.51
CA ARG A 115 7.55 4.05 -2.28
C ARG A 115 7.15 2.59 -2.20
N PHE A 116 7.94 1.82 -1.49
CA PHE A 116 7.68 0.40 -1.24
C PHE A 116 7.32 0.19 0.23
N GLN A 117 6.23 -0.54 0.47
CA GLN A 117 5.81 -0.95 1.81
C GLN A 117 5.73 -2.48 1.88
N LEU A 118 6.56 -3.07 2.72
CA LEU A 118 6.55 -4.51 2.99
C LEU A 118 5.26 -4.90 3.73
N GLY A 119 4.67 -6.03 3.36
CA GLY A 119 3.55 -6.61 4.07
C GLY A 119 3.93 -7.05 5.49
N GLN A 120 2.94 -7.10 6.38
CA GLN A 120 3.13 -7.39 7.80
C GLN A 120 2.13 -8.41 8.35
N ALA A 121 1.30 -9.00 7.49
CA ALA A 121 0.20 -9.86 7.95
C ALA A 121 0.69 -11.07 8.75
N ASP A 122 1.76 -11.71 8.31
CA ASP A 122 2.36 -12.87 9.00
C ASP A 122 2.97 -12.49 10.35
N ARG A 123 3.70 -11.36 10.42
CA ARG A 123 4.29 -10.85 11.67
C ARG A 123 3.23 -10.39 12.66
N PHE A 124 2.22 -9.70 12.17
CA PHE A 124 1.10 -9.24 12.97
C PHE A 124 0.37 -10.42 13.58
N ARG A 125 0.05 -11.44 12.77
CA ARG A 125 -0.62 -12.66 13.20
C ARG A 125 0.23 -13.45 14.21
N ALA A 126 1.53 -13.60 13.97
CA ALA A 126 2.44 -14.27 14.87
C ALA A 126 2.56 -13.56 16.23
N GLY A 127 2.64 -12.23 16.22
CA GLY A 127 2.68 -11.43 17.45
C GLY A 127 1.41 -11.58 18.29
N ILE A 128 0.26 -11.64 17.64
CA ILE A 128 -1.02 -11.85 18.30
C ILE A 128 -1.11 -13.25 18.92
N VAL A 129 -0.76 -14.28 18.18
CA VAL A 129 -0.76 -15.67 18.67
C VAL A 129 0.19 -15.82 19.87
N ARG A 130 1.35 -15.18 19.81
CA ARG A 130 2.34 -15.24 20.88
C ARG A 130 1.90 -14.55 22.16
N SER A 131 1.16 -13.45 22.04
CA SER A 131 0.73 -12.67 23.20
C SER A 131 -0.40 -13.33 24.00
N GLY A 132 -1.17 -14.24 23.40
CA GLY A 132 -2.36 -14.81 24.01
C GLY A 132 -3.46 -13.80 24.32
N GLN A 133 -3.28 -12.54 23.93
CA GLN A 133 -4.18 -11.43 24.20
C GLN A 133 -4.72 -10.84 22.88
N TRP A 134 -5.23 -11.73 22.07
CA TRP A 134 -5.70 -11.45 20.73
C TRP A 134 -6.61 -10.22 20.64
N GLU A 135 -7.72 -10.24 21.38
CA GLU A 135 -8.74 -9.20 21.30
C GLU A 135 -8.22 -7.84 21.77
N SER A 136 -7.49 -7.84 22.91
CA SER A 136 -6.91 -6.62 23.47
C SER A 136 -5.86 -6.01 22.57
N TYR A 137 -5.05 -6.84 21.94
CA TYR A 137 -3.99 -6.38 21.05
C TYR A 137 -4.54 -5.76 19.78
N ILE A 138 -5.54 -6.40 19.15
CA ILE A 138 -6.21 -5.87 17.97
C ILE A 138 -6.89 -4.54 18.31
N ALA A 139 -7.64 -4.49 19.40
CA ALA A 139 -8.33 -3.28 19.80
C ALA A 139 -7.36 -2.12 19.99
N ARG A 140 -6.23 -2.34 20.68
CA ARG A 140 -5.20 -1.32 20.90
C ARG A 140 -4.49 -0.91 19.61
N THR A 141 -4.19 -1.87 18.75
CA THR A 141 -3.50 -1.60 17.48
C THR A 141 -4.40 -0.81 16.54
N PHE A 142 -5.67 -1.20 16.44
CA PHE A 142 -6.64 -0.49 15.61
C PHE A 142 -6.93 0.91 16.16
N ASP A 143 -7.01 1.05 17.48
CA ASP A 143 -7.19 2.35 18.12
C ASP A 143 -5.98 3.27 17.85
N SER A 144 -4.76 2.77 17.97
CA SER A 144 -3.54 3.53 17.69
C SER A 144 -3.42 3.94 16.21
N LEU A 145 -3.99 3.15 15.30
CA LEU A 145 -4.05 3.47 13.87
C LEU A 145 -5.29 4.30 13.51
N GLY A 146 -6.16 4.60 14.46
CA GLY A 146 -7.42 5.30 14.22
C GLY A 146 -8.47 4.45 13.49
N LEU A 147 -8.35 3.13 13.54
CA LEU A 147 -9.26 2.19 12.88
C LEU A 147 -10.53 1.98 13.69
N PRO A 148 -11.72 1.75 13.03
CA PRO A 148 -12.95 1.43 13.75
C PRO A 148 -12.84 0.12 14.52
N PRO A 149 -13.44 0.04 15.75
CA PRO A 149 -13.43 -1.19 16.53
C PRO A 149 -14.11 -2.38 15.84
N GLU A 150 -15.03 -2.13 14.93
CA GLU A 150 -15.75 -3.16 14.19
C GLU A 150 -14.84 -4.01 13.33
N LEU A 151 -13.71 -3.48 12.88
CA LEU A 151 -12.72 -4.22 12.10
C LEU A 151 -11.97 -5.26 12.93
N ALA A 152 -11.92 -5.11 14.25
CA ALA A 152 -11.35 -6.10 15.16
C ALA A 152 -12.15 -7.39 15.23
N ALA A 153 -13.42 -7.37 14.81
CA ALA A 153 -14.32 -8.54 14.80
C ALA A 153 -14.23 -9.37 13.52
N LEU A 154 -13.38 -9.02 12.56
CA LEU A 154 -13.18 -9.82 11.35
C LEU A 154 -12.59 -11.18 11.72
N PRO A 155 -13.17 -12.30 11.18
CA PRO A 155 -12.68 -13.62 11.53
C PRO A 155 -11.26 -13.81 11.04
N VAL A 156 -10.34 -14.00 11.98
CA VAL A 156 -8.99 -14.43 11.67
C VAL A 156 -8.99 -15.96 11.67
N GLN A 157 -8.67 -16.56 10.52
CA GLN A 157 -8.44 -17.98 10.46
C GLN A 157 -7.27 -18.33 11.39
N LYS A 158 -7.55 -19.15 12.41
CA LYS A 158 -6.48 -19.72 13.22
C LYS A 158 -5.57 -20.53 12.32
N PRO A 159 -4.24 -20.29 12.33
CA PRO A 159 -3.34 -21.17 11.61
C PRO A 159 -3.37 -22.56 12.26
N GLY A 160 -3.80 -23.54 11.50
CA GLY A 160 -3.62 -24.95 11.78
C GLY A 160 -4.38 -25.50 12.99
N SER A 161 -5.51 -26.07 12.73
CA SER A 161 -5.94 -27.29 13.42
C SER A 161 -5.61 -28.47 12.52
#